data_790191663fb9b01d6e17fb198b3f8606
#
_entry.id   790191663fb9b01d6e17fb198b3f8606
#
_cell.length_a   1.000
_cell.length_b   1.000
_cell.length_c   1.000
_cell.angle_alpha   90.00
_cell.angle_beta   90.00
_cell.angle_gamma   90.00
#
_symmetry.space_group_name_H-M   'P 1'
#
loop_
_entity.id
_entity.type
_entity.pdbx_description
1 polymer ?
#
loop_
_entity_poly.entity_id
_entity_poly.type
_entity_poly.pdbx_seq_one_letter_code
_entity_poly.pdbx_strand_id
1 'polypeptide(L)'
;MKKLIIAALAISFCFTTNAQKIGLLNTNKKNHPSVNMINRKIVDQEKRIYQKEGQGTITKQQARENLKTLALINREKKEMRKRHNGHLTAQDQKILNQQLDQNNKKI
;
A
#
# COMPACT_ATOMS: atom_id res chain seq x y z
N MET A 1 0.76 0.22 -32.05
CA MET A 1 1.01 0.05 -31.81
C MET A 1 1.74 0.11 -31.15
N LYS A 2 1.74 0.06 -31.04
CA LYS A 2 2.25 -0.03 -30.55
C LYS A 2 2.86 0.28 -29.71
N LYS A 3 2.84 0.48 -29.61
CA LYS A 3 3.32 0.64 -28.95
C LYS A 3 3.59 0.66 -27.95
N LEU A 4 3.26 0.41 -27.83
CA LEU A 4 3.37 0.32 -26.94
C LEU A 4 3.95 0.16 -26.08
N ILE A 5 4.12 0.06 -26.11
CA ILE A 5 4.57 -0.30 -25.55
C ILE A 5 5.30 -0.03 -24.73
N ILE A 6 5.51 0.19 -24.63
CA ILE A 6 6.15 0.28 -24.05
C ILE A 6 6.42 0.60 -22.98
N ALA A 7 6.26 0.63 -22.89
CA ALA A 7 6.53 0.86 -22.07
C ALA A 7 6.86 0.68 -21.02
N ALA A 8 6.92 0.21 -21.07
CA ALA A 8 7.13 0.00 -20.31
C ALA A 8 7.75 0.15 -19.43
N LEU A 9 7.86 0.20 -19.56
CA LEU A 9 8.33 0.17 -18.88
C LEU A 9 8.64 0.52 -17.93
N ALA A 10 8.68 0.87 -17.96
CA ALA A 10 8.94 1.15 -17.28
C ALA A 10 9.00 1.24 -16.21
N ILE A 11 8.77 1.17 -16.09
CA ILE A 11 8.76 1.16 -15.29
C ILE A 11 9.16 1.03 -14.31
N SER A 12 9.25 0.72 -14.62
CA SER A 12 9.57 0.45 -13.87
C SER A 12 10.11 0.71 -12.90
N PHE A 13 10.23 0.92 -13.10
CA PHE A 13 10.79 1.01 -12.31
C PHE A 13 10.88 1.39 -11.28
N CYS A 14 10.61 1.51 -11.36
CA CYS A 14 10.63 1.82 -10.58
C CYS A 14 10.61 1.76 -9.57
N PHE A 15 10.46 1.30 -9.64
CA PHE A 15 10.45 1.07 -8.80
C PHE A 15 10.79 0.86 -7.85
N THR A 16 10.94 0.69 -7.97
CA THR A 16 11.22 0.34 -7.35
C THR A 16 11.42 0.68 -6.42
N THR A 17 11.38 0.95 -6.56
CA THR A 17 11.62 1.26 -5.80
C THR A 17 11.30 1.53 -4.81
N ASN A 18 10.80 1.38 -4.72
CA ASN A 18 10.47 1.53 -3.90
C ASN A 18 10.74 1.49 -2.80
N ALA A 19 10.95 1.19 -2.98
CA ALA A 19 11.65 0.74 -1.94
C ALA A 19 11.56 1.59 -0.83
N GLN A 20 11.59 2.61 -1.02
CA GLN A 20 11.54 3.48 -0.07
C GLN A 20 10.56 3.22 0.87
N LYS A 21 9.65 2.81 0.45
CA LYS A 21 8.70 2.56 1.26
C LYS A 21 9.16 1.87 2.38
N ILE A 22 10.11 1.30 2.20
CA ILE A 22 10.62 0.58 3.18
C ILE A 22 10.84 1.31 4.38
N GLY A 23 11.25 2.42 4.33
CA GLY A 23 11.55 3.14 5.47
C GLY A 23 10.45 3.10 6.44
N LEU A 24 9.27 3.03 5.95
CA LEU A 24 8.23 3.02 6.79
C LEU A 24 8.19 1.89 7.66
N LEU A 25 8.49 0.80 7.17
CA LEU A 25 8.40 -0.36 7.93
C LEU A 25 9.28 -0.42 9.08
N ASN A 26 10.38 0.14 8.94
CA ASN A 26 11.29 0.05 9.97
C ASN A 26 10.92 0.64 11.20
N THR A 27 10.18 1.59 11.13
CA THR A 27 9.90 2.31 12.26
C THR A 27 9.12 1.57 13.22
N ASN A 28 8.66 0.51 12.88
CA ASN A 28 7.86 -0.09 13.77
C ASN A 28 8.28 -1.12 14.58
N LYS A 29 9.41 -1.29 14.72
CA LYS A 29 9.90 -2.29 15.45
C LYS A 29 9.50 -2.17 16.82
N LYS A 30 9.08 -1.19 17.28
CA LYS A 30 8.81 -1.08 18.60
C LYS A 30 7.67 -1.86 19.00
N ASN A 31 6.90 -1.53 19.86
CA ASN A 31 5.88 -2.27 20.35
C ASN A 31 4.59 -1.73 19.94
N HIS A 32 4.24 -1.80 18.75
CA HIS A 32 2.96 -1.32 18.25
C HIS A 32 2.35 -2.42 17.38
N PRO A 33 1.86 -3.48 17.99
CA PRO A 33 1.35 -4.62 17.23
C PRO A 33 0.24 -4.26 16.26
N SER A 34 -0.65 -3.35 16.63
CA SER A 34 -1.72 -2.98 15.71
C SER A 34 -1.19 -2.18 14.55
N VAL A 35 -0.21 -1.32 14.78
CA VAL A 35 0.42 -0.57 13.70
C VAL A 35 1.16 -1.53 12.78
N ASN A 36 1.86 -2.50 13.35
CA ASN A 36 2.61 -3.48 12.58
C ASN A 36 1.69 -4.32 11.73
N MET A 37 0.52 -4.67 12.25
CA MET A 37 -0.42 -5.47 11.51
C MET A 37 -0.95 -4.69 10.32
N ILE A 38 -1.30 -3.42 10.50
CA ILE A 38 -1.78 -2.59 9.42
C ILE A 38 -0.67 -2.42 8.37
N ASN A 39 0.56 -2.17 8.80
CA ASN A 39 1.67 -2.03 7.87
C ASN A 39 1.87 -3.28 7.04
N ARG A 40 1.74 -4.44 7.67
CA ARG A 40 1.91 -5.70 6.98
C ARG A 40 0.85 -5.88 5.90
N LYS A 41 -0.39 -5.51 6.20
CA LYS A 41 -1.46 -5.59 5.23
C LYS A 41 -1.21 -4.68 4.04
N ILE A 42 -0.71 -3.47 4.31
CA ILE A 42 -0.40 -2.52 3.25
C ILE A 42 0.69 -3.10 2.33
N VAL A 43 1.75 -3.63 2.92
CA VAL A 43 2.84 -4.19 2.14
C VAL A 43 2.38 -5.41 1.34
N ASP A 44 1.56 -6.26 1.93
CA ASP A 44 1.06 -7.43 1.25
C ASP A 44 0.21 -7.03 0.05
N GLN A 45 -0.64 -6.03 0.21
CA GLN A 45 -1.47 -5.59 -0.89
C GLN A 45 -0.62 -4.95 -1.98
N GLU A 46 0.39 -4.20 -1.58
CA GLU A 46 1.28 -3.59 -2.55
C GLU A 46 1.97 -4.64 -3.40
N LYS A 47 2.47 -5.70 -2.77
CA LYS A 47 3.11 -6.77 -3.49
C LYS A 47 2.14 -7.45 -4.44
N ARG A 48 0.93 -7.70 -3.99
CA ARG A 48 -0.06 -8.37 -4.82
C ARG A 48 -0.46 -7.52 -6.01
N ILE A 49 -0.54 -6.21 -5.84
CA ILE A 49 -0.86 -5.33 -6.93
C ILE A 49 0.22 -5.42 -8.02
N TYR A 50 1.48 -5.35 -7.61
CA TYR A 50 2.56 -5.45 -8.58
C TYR A 50 2.59 -6.81 -9.26
N GLN A 51 2.34 -7.87 -8.52
CA GLN A 51 2.31 -9.21 -9.09
C GLN A 51 1.18 -9.34 -10.11
N LYS A 52 0.01 -8.86 -9.77
CA LYS A 52 -1.14 -8.98 -10.66
C LYS A 52 -0.99 -8.11 -11.89
N GLU A 53 -0.39 -6.95 -11.73
CA GLU A 53 -0.12 -6.11 -12.88
C GLU A 53 0.89 -6.80 -13.80
N GLY A 54 1.94 -7.38 -13.25
CA GLY A 54 2.94 -8.09 -14.02
C GLY A 54 2.38 -9.30 -14.74
N GLN A 55 1.37 -9.93 -14.16
CA GLN A 55 0.72 -11.09 -14.77
C GLN A 55 -0.36 -10.69 -15.76
N GLY A 56 -0.67 -9.41 -15.85
CA GLY A 56 -1.73 -8.94 -16.72
C GLY A 56 -3.13 -9.18 -16.18
N THR A 57 -3.24 -9.55 -14.90
CA THR A 57 -4.54 -9.81 -14.31
C THR A 57 -5.30 -8.53 -14.05
N ILE A 58 -4.60 -7.46 -13.77
CA ILE A 58 -5.22 -6.14 -13.64
C ILE A 58 -4.48 -5.19 -14.57
N THR A 59 -5.13 -4.12 -14.95
CA THR A 59 -4.52 -3.16 -15.86
C THR A 59 -3.58 -2.25 -15.11
N LYS A 60 -2.76 -1.54 -15.82
CA LYS A 60 -1.86 -0.58 -15.22
C LYS A 60 -2.64 0.50 -14.51
N GLN A 61 -3.76 0.89 -15.09
CA GLN A 61 -4.58 1.91 -14.47
C GLN A 61 -5.19 1.41 -13.16
N GLN A 62 -5.67 0.18 -13.14
CA GLN A 62 -6.20 -0.41 -11.93
C GLN A 62 -5.11 -0.51 -10.87
N ALA A 63 -3.91 -0.91 -11.26
CA ALA A 63 -2.80 -1.01 -10.33
C ALA A 63 -2.49 0.36 -9.74
N ARG A 64 -2.47 1.37 -10.58
CA ARG A 64 -2.16 2.73 -10.15
C ARG A 64 -3.20 3.24 -9.15
N GLU A 65 -4.46 2.97 -9.44
CA GLU A 65 -5.52 3.39 -8.55
C GLU A 65 -5.46 2.67 -7.21
N ASN A 66 -5.17 1.38 -7.26
CA ASN A 66 -5.08 0.60 -6.03
C ASN A 66 -3.88 1.06 -5.19
N LEU A 67 -2.77 1.38 -5.84
CA LEU A 67 -1.60 1.87 -5.12
C LEU A 67 -1.87 3.24 -4.52
N LYS A 68 -2.61 4.06 -5.24
CA LYS A 68 -2.95 5.38 -4.73
C LYS A 68 -3.82 5.26 -3.48
N THR A 69 -4.75 4.33 -3.50
CA THR A 69 -5.59 4.08 -2.33
C THR A 69 -4.73 3.63 -1.15
N LEU A 70 -3.77 2.75 -1.39
CA LEU A 70 -2.88 2.31 -0.32
C LEU A 70 -2.08 3.47 0.25
N ALA A 71 -1.64 4.38 -0.61
CA ALA A 71 -0.89 5.55 -0.14
C ALA A 71 -1.76 6.43 0.75
N LEU A 72 -3.03 6.58 0.38
CA LEU A 72 -3.95 7.37 1.20
C LEU A 72 -4.22 6.68 2.54
N ILE A 73 -4.37 5.37 2.54
CA ILE A 73 -4.58 4.62 3.77
C ILE A 73 -3.36 4.78 4.67
N ASN A 74 -2.18 4.70 4.10
CA ASN A 74 -0.96 4.85 4.87
C ASN A 74 -0.86 6.25 5.48
N ARG A 75 -1.25 7.25 4.73
CA ARG A 75 -1.22 8.62 5.21
C ARG A 75 -2.22 8.78 6.36
N GLU A 76 -3.41 8.24 6.18
CA GLU A 76 -4.41 8.33 7.22
C GLU A 76 -3.95 7.61 8.48
N LYS A 77 -3.29 6.49 8.34
CA LYS A 77 -2.73 5.79 9.48
C LYS A 77 -1.75 6.70 10.24
N LYS A 78 -0.91 7.41 9.51
CA LYS A 78 0.07 8.29 10.16
C LYS A 78 -0.62 9.43 10.90
N GLU A 79 -1.68 9.97 10.30
CA GLU A 79 -2.42 11.04 10.94
C GLU A 79 -3.10 10.56 12.21
N MET A 80 -3.67 9.36 12.16
CA MET A 80 -4.31 8.80 13.33
C MET A 80 -3.31 8.59 14.45
N ARG A 81 -2.12 8.11 14.10
CA ARG A 81 -1.08 7.91 15.10
C ARG A 81 -0.65 9.24 15.73
N LYS A 82 -0.59 10.28 14.93
CA LYS A 82 -0.21 11.58 15.47
C LYS A 82 -1.23 12.06 16.48
N ARG A 83 -2.50 11.82 16.20
CA ARG A 83 -3.55 12.27 17.09
C ARG A 83 -3.61 11.46 18.37
N HIS A 84 -3.08 10.25 18.35
CA HIS A 84 -3.19 9.36 19.49
C HIS A 84 -1.83 8.94 20.04
N ASN A 85 -0.91 9.87 20.07
CA ASN A 85 0.41 9.65 20.68
C ASN A 85 1.16 8.43 20.15
N GLY A 86 1.10 8.22 18.87
CA GLY A 86 1.82 7.13 18.24
C GLY A 86 1.10 5.81 18.21
N HIS A 87 -0.12 5.77 18.74
CA HIS A 87 -0.91 4.55 18.79
C HIS A 87 -2.05 4.58 17.80
N LEU A 88 -2.65 3.44 17.55
CA LEU A 88 -3.90 3.35 16.80
C LEU A 88 -4.96 2.85 17.75
N THR A 89 -6.04 3.58 17.87
CA THR A 89 -7.15 3.16 18.74
C THR A 89 -7.89 2.02 18.06
N ALA A 90 -8.77 1.36 18.79
CA ALA A 90 -9.59 0.29 18.22
C ALA A 90 -10.43 0.83 17.07
N GLN A 91 -10.93 2.04 17.20
CA GLN A 91 -11.72 2.66 16.15
C GLN A 91 -10.86 2.93 14.90
N ASP A 92 -9.64 3.43 15.11
CA ASP A 92 -8.72 3.67 14.02
C ASP A 92 -8.43 2.38 13.26
N GLN A 93 -8.19 1.30 13.99
CA GLN A 93 -7.90 0.01 13.38
C GLN A 93 -9.08 -0.47 12.56
N LYS A 94 -10.28 -0.27 13.07
CA LYS A 94 -11.48 -0.69 12.38
C LYS A 94 -11.61 0.06 11.06
N ILE A 95 -11.41 1.36 11.08
CA ILE A 95 -11.51 2.17 9.88
C ILE A 95 -10.47 1.75 8.85
N LEU A 96 -9.22 1.61 9.29
CA LEU A 96 -8.15 1.24 8.38
C LEU A 96 -8.35 -0.15 7.80
N ASN A 97 -8.81 -1.08 8.61
CA ASN A 97 -9.07 -2.44 8.14
C ASN A 97 -10.21 -2.47 7.13
N GLN A 98 -11.22 -1.66 7.32
CA GLN A 98 -12.32 -1.59 6.36
C GLN A 98 -11.81 -1.05 5.03
N GLN A 99 -10.99 -0.02 5.07
CA GLN A 99 -10.43 0.56 3.86
C GLN A 99 -9.53 -0.43 3.14
N LEU A 100 -8.71 -1.15 3.90
CA LEU A 100 -7.84 -2.16 3.32
C LEU A 100 -8.64 -3.30 2.70
N ASP A 101 -9.72 -3.71 3.37
CA ASP A 101 -10.56 -4.78 2.84
C ASP A 101 -11.23 -4.35 1.53
N GLN A 102 -11.68 -3.11 1.47
CA GLN A 102 -12.29 -2.61 0.26
C GLN A 102 -11.29 -2.55 -0.88
N ASN A 103 -10.07 -2.10 -0.59
CA ASN A 103 -9.05 -2.04 -1.63
C ASN A 103 -8.66 -3.47 -2.06
N ASN A 104 -8.62 -4.38 -1.11
CA ASN A 104 -8.25 -5.75 -1.40
C ASN A 104 -9.20 -6.39 -2.42
N LYS A 105 -10.45 -6.03 -2.37
CA LYS A 105 -11.43 -6.56 -3.31
C LYS A 105 -11.18 -6.11 -4.74
N LYS A 106 -10.43 -5.04 -4.92
CA LYS A 106 -10.16 -4.53 -6.24
C LYS A 106 -8.86 -5.05 -6.80
N ILE A 107 -8.13 -5.79 -6.02
CA ILE A 107 -6.89 -6.39 -6.46
C ILE A 107 -7.17 -7.79 -6.98
#